data_52cb622550fa94bde1c1cef40c14c94b
#
_entry.id   52cb622550fa94bde1c1cef40c14c94b
#
_cell.length_a   1.000
_cell.length_b   1.000
_cell.length_c   1.000
_cell.angle_alpha   90.00
_cell.angle_beta   90.00
_cell.angle_gamma   90.00
#
_symmetry.space_group_name_H-M   'P 1'
#
loop_
_entity.id
_entity.type
_entity.pdbx_description
1 polymer ?
#
loop_
_entity_poly.entity_id
_entity_poly.type
_entity_poly.pdbx_seq_one_letter_code
_entity_poly.pdbx_strand_id
1 'polypeptide(L)'
;MASCVTFEYIRKNPDIRTYIQRADEALKSIGYTEHSFPHVEKAAATAARILTELGYPEREIELARIAGFLHDIGNVINRVDHAQSGAVMAFRLLDRLEMPVDEICSVISAIGNHDEATAQPIDAISAALILADKTDVRRSRVRNTDFLTFDIHDRVNYAVETAELLIDKEQQEFVL
;
A
#
# COMPACT_ATOMS: atom_id res chain seq x y z
N MET A 1 -13.92 -23.87 12.90
CA MET A 1 -13.10 -23.47 11.75
C MET A 1 -12.87 -21.97 11.92
N ALA A 2 -11.64 -21.52 12.11
CA ALA A 2 -11.33 -20.09 12.15
C ALA A 2 -11.82 -19.47 10.83
N SER A 3 -12.58 -18.40 10.88
CA SER A 3 -13.03 -17.70 9.68
C SER A 3 -11.80 -17.09 9.01
N CYS A 4 -11.54 -17.45 7.76
CA CYS A 4 -10.45 -16.85 7.01
C CYS A 4 -10.70 -15.34 6.87
N VAL A 5 -9.81 -14.52 7.39
CA VAL A 5 -9.90 -13.06 7.25
C VAL A 5 -9.64 -12.72 5.78
N THR A 6 -10.65 -12.14 5.12
CA THR A 6 -10.60 -11.82 3.69
C THR A 6 -10.36 -10.33 3.46
N PHE A 7 -9.86 -9.98 2.28
CA PHE A 7 -9.72 -8.60 1.85
C PHE A 7 -11.06 -7.85 1.90
N GLU A 8 -12.15 -8.47 1.45
CA GLU A 8 -13.48 -7.86 1.47
C GLU A 8 -13.96 -7.53 2.89
N TYR A 9 -13.59 -8.35 3.87
CA TYR A 9 -13.87 -8.05 5.27
C TYR A 9 -13.04 -6.83 5.76
N ILE A 10 -11.74 -6.84 5.48
CA ILE A 10 -10.81 -5.73 5.82
C ILE A 10 -11.28 -4.42 5.18
N ARG A 11 -11.59 -4.44 3.88
CA ARG A 11 -12.02 -3.27 3.11
C ARG A 11 -13.30 -2.61 3.64
N LYS A 12 -14.22 -3.41 4.20
CA LYS A 12 -15.49 -2.93 4.76
C LYS A 12 -15.44 -2.59 6.24
N ASN A 13 -14.36 -2.95 6.93
CA ASN A 13 -14.23 -2.73 8.36
C ASN A 13 -14.21 -1.23 8.70
N PRO A 14 -15.14 -0.71 9.53
CA PRO A 14 -15.28 0.71 9.80
C PRO A 14 -14.06 1.32 10.54
N ASP A 15 -13.43 0.55 11.42
CA ASP A 15 -12.26 1.02 12.17
C ASP A 15 -11.07 1.22 11.23
N ILE A 16 -10.81 0.23 10.35
CA ILE A 16 -9.75 0.30 9.35
C ILE A 16 -9.97 1.49 8.41
N ARG A 17 -11.20 1.65 7.93
CA ARG A 17 -11.55 2.80 7.08
C ARG A 17 -11.32 4.14 7.77
N THR A 18 -11.63 4.21 9.06
CA THR A 18 -11.37 5.42 9.87
C THR A 18 -9.86 5.70 9.95
N TYR A 19 -9.02 4.70 10.19
CA TYR A 19 -7.56 4.88 10.22
C TYR A 19 -7.01 5.38 8.87
N ILE A 20 -7.44 4.79 7.75
CA ILE A 20 -7.01 5.23 6.42
C ILE A 20 -7.42 6.69 6.18
N GLN A 21 -8.67 7.05 6.49
CA GLN A 21 -9.14 8.42 6.34
C GLN A 21 -8.33 9.40 7.17
N ARG A 22 -8.07 9.07 8.44
CA ARG A 22 -7.30 9.94 9.36
C ARG A 22 -5.82 10.05 8.97
N ALA A 23 -5.24 8.99 8.44
CA ALA A 23 -3.87 9.02 7.90
C ALA A 23 -3.78 10.00 6.72
N ASP A 24 -4.73 9.96 5.79
CA ASP A 24 -4.77 10.88 4.66
C ASP A 24 -5.04 12.34 5.08
N GLU A 25 -5.92 12.56 6.07
CA GLU A 25 -6.18 13.88 6.64
C GLU A 25 -4.91 14.47 7.30
N ALA A 26 -4.13 13.64 8.01
CA ALA A 26 -2.86 14.03 8.60
C ALA A 26 -1.85 14.46 7.53
N LEU A 27 -1.66 13.65 6.49
CA LEU A 27 -0.78 13.98 5.36
C LEU A 27 -1.22 15.24 4.62
N LYS A 28 -2.52 15.40 4.40
CA LYS A 28 -3.09 16.59 3.79
C LYS A 28 -2.76 17.86 4.58
N SER A 29 -2.81 17.79 5.92
CA SER A 29 -2.54 18.95 6.78
C SER A 29 -1.11 19.45 6.72
N ILE A 30 -0.16 18.62 6.29
CA ILE A 30 1.26 18.94 6.15
C ILE A 30 1.72 19.02 4.68
N GLY A 31 0.75 19.03 3.73
CA GLY A 31 1.01 19.34 2.32
C GLY A 31 1.38 18.17 1.43
N TYR A 32 1.27 16.92 1.90
CA TYR A 32 1.57 15.74 1.08
C TYR A 32 0.47 15.44 0.05
N THR A 33 0.86 14.72 -0.99
CA THR A 33 -0.03 14.17 -2.02
C THR A 33 -1.12 13.26 -1.43
N GLU A 34 -2.11 12.89 -2.23
CA GLU A 34 -3.24 12.05 -1.80
C GLU A 34 -2.78 10.62 -1.47
N HIS A 35 -3.15 10.14 -0.27
CA HIS A 35 -2.94 8.79 0.25
C HIS A 35 -4.24 8.20 0.82
N SER A 36 -5.37 8.55 0.19
CA SER A 36 -6.70 8.10 0.60
C SER A 36 -7.11 6.78 -0.08
N PHE A 37 -8.40 6.44 -0.03
CA PHE A 37 -8.92 5.20 -0.61
C PHE A 37 -8.53 4.93 -2.07
N PRO A 38 -8.54 5.91 -3.01
CA PRO A 38 -8.09 5.66 -4.37
C PRO A 38 -6.65 5.13 -4.45
N HIS A 39 -5.74 5.64 -3.62
CA HIS A 39 -4.36 5.18 -3.55
C HIS A 39 -4.26 3.76 -2.98
N VAL A 40 -4.77 3.53 -1.77
CA VAL A 40 -4.62 2.22 -1.12
C VAL A 40 -5.39 1.11 -1.84
N GLU A 41 -6.53 1.41 -2.48
CA GLU A 41 -7.25 0.46 -3.32
C GLU A 41 -6.47 0.12 -4.60
N LYS A 42 -5.81 1.10 -5.21
CA LYS A 42 -4.94 0.88 -6.39
C LYS A 42 -3.70 0.07 -6.01
N ALA A 43 -3.03 0.40 -4.91
CA ALA A 43 -1.89 -0.37 -4.40
C ALA A 43 -2.31 -1.83 -4.12
N ALA A 44 -3.43 -2.04 -3.42
CA ALA A 44 -3.98 -3.37 -3.15
C ALA A 44 -4.28 -4.17 -4.44
N ALA A 45 -4.93 -3.54 -5.42
CA ALA A 45 -5.25 -4.18 -6.69
C ALA A 45 -4.01 -4.51 -7.51
N THR A 46 -3.03 -3.59 -7.55
CA THR A 46 -1.79 -3.78 -8.31
C THR A 46 -0.91 -4.87 -7.68
N ALA A 47 -0.73 -4.90 -6.36
CA ALA A 47 0.02 -5.94 -5.67
C ALA A 47 -0.59 -7.34 -5.94
N ALA A 48 -1.92 -7.46 -5.82
CA ALA A 48 -2.62 -8.69 -6.15
C ALA A 48 -2.45 -9.10 -7.62
N ARG A 49 -2.54 -8.14 -8.57
CA ARG A 49 -2.35 -8.39 -10.00
C ARG A 49 -0.94 -8.93 -10.29
N ILE A 50 0.09 -8.33 -9.69
CA ILE A 50 1.48 -8.79 -9.86
C ILE A 50 1.59 -10.26 -9.48
N LEU A 51 1.13 -10.64 -8.29
CA LEU A 51 1.23 -12.03 -7.84
C LEU A 51 0.33 -12.98 -8.65
N THR A 52 -0.86 -12.53 -9.07
CA THR A 52 -1.76 -13.31 -9.93
C THR A 52 -1.10 -13.63 -11.27
N GLU A 53 -0.53 -12.62 -11.93
CA GLU A 53 0.13 -12.81 -13.21
C GLU A 53 1.38 -13.68 -13.10
N LEU A 54 2.08 -13.64 -11.97
CA LEU A 54 3.25 -14.49 -11.71
C LEU A 54 2.87 -15.91 -11.26
N GLY A 55 1.58 -16.21 -11.02
CA GLY A 55 1.10 -17.54 -10.70
C GLY A 55 1.25 -17.95 -9.23
N TYR A 56 1.26 -16.98 -8.32
CA TYR A 56 1.30 -17.24 -6.88
C TYR A 56 -0.03 -17.82 -6.36
N PRO A 57 -0.02 -18.51 -5.21
CA PRO A 57 -1.23 -19.06 -4.58
C PRO A 57 -2.25 -17.96 -4.24
N GLU A 58 -3.55 -18.28 -4.38
CA GLU A 58 -4.66 -17.35 -4.11
C GLU A 58 -4.56 -16.67 -2.73
N ARG A 59 -4.08 -17.41 -1.70
CA ARG A 59 -3.95 -16.83 -0.36
C ARG A 59 -2.84 -15.78 -0.28
N GLU A 60 -1.72 -15.98 -0.93
CA GLU A 60 -0.64 -14.98 -1.00
C GLU A 60 -1.08 -13.74 -1.77
N ILE A 61 -1.84 -13.92 -2.87
CA ILE A 61 -2.46 -12.83 -3.62
C ILE A 61 -3.38 -12.00 -2.72
N GLU A 62 -4.19 -12.66 -1.89
CA GLU A 62 -5.09 -11.98 -0.96
C GLU A 62 -4.33 -11.25 0.15
N LEU A 63 -3.26 -11.85 0.70
CA LEU A 63 -2.41 -11.20 1.70
C LEU A 63 -1.71 -9.96 1.13
N ALA A 64 -1.22 -10.01 -0.11
CA ALA A 64 -0.66 -8.84 -0.79
C ALA A 64 -1.70 -7.73 -0.97
N ARG A 65 -2.95 -8.09 -1.28
CA ARG A 65 -4.06 -7.14 -1.37
C ARG A 65 -4.36 -6.49 -0.02
N ILE A 66 -4.36 -7.26 1.07
CA ILE A 66 -4.55 -6.75 2.43
C ILE A 66 -3.39 -5.82 2.81
N ALA A 67 -2.15 -6.22 2.55
CA ALA A 67 -0.97 -5.40 2.82
C ALA A 67 -1.04 -4.06 2.06
N GLY A 68 -1.38 -4.10 0.77
CA GLY A 68 -1.54 -2.89 -0.05
C GLY A 68 -2.64 -1.94 0.45
N PHE A 69 -3.70 -2.47 1.03
CA PHE A 69 -4.78 -1.63 1.58
C PHE A 69 -4.42 -0.99 2.92
N LEU A 70 -3.53 -1.63 3.70
CA LEU A 70 -3.17 -1.19 5.04
C LEU A 70 -1.83 -0.44 5.12
N HIS A 71 -1.02 -0.41 4.06
CA HIS A 71 0.39 -0.02 4.13
C HIS A 71 0.62 1.38 4.72
N ASP A 72 -0.26 2.31 4.44
CA ASP A 72 -0.14 3.72 4.79
C ASP A 72 -0.84 4.15 6.08
N ILE A 73 -1.48 3.22 6.81
CA ILE A 73 -2.24 3.59 8.04
C ILE A 73 -1.36 4.21 9.14
N GLY A 74 -0.06 3.96 9.12
CA GLY A 74 0.90 4.53 10.06
C GLY A 74 1.05 6.05 9.94
N ASN A 75 0.69 6.63 8.80
CA ASN A 75 0.68 8.07 8.60
C ASN A 75 -0.28 8.82 9.57
N VAL A 76 -1.22 8.12 10.21
CA VAL A 76 -2.05 8.71 11.27
C VAL A 76 -1.22 9.08 12.51
N ILE A 77 -0.07 8.44 12.71
CA ILE A 77 0.86 8.72 13.82
C ILE A 77 1.88 9.75 13.38
N ASN A 78 2.63 9.45 12.32
CA ASN A 78 3.65 10.34 11.76
C ASN A 78 4.04 9.86 10.35
N ARG A 79 4.46 10.78 9.47
CA ARG A 79 5.05 10.41 8.18
C ARG A 79 6.41 9.71 8.35
N VAL A 80 7.23 10.17 9.29
CA VAL A 80 8.48 9.50 9.61
C VAL A 80 8.18 8.16 10.26
N ASP A 81 8.82 7.10 9.76
CA ASP A 81 8.64 5.72 10.21
C ASP A 81 7.18 5.21 10.10
N HIS A 82 6.40 5.75 9.14
CA HIS A 82 5.01 5.34 8.93
C HIS A 82 4.88 3.85 8.55
N ALA A 83 5.85 3.29 7.86
CA ALA A 83 5.89 1.88 7.52
C ALA A 83 5.96 1.01 8.78
N GLN A 84 6.85 1.35 9.72
CA GLN A 84 7.02 0.61 10.96
C GLN A 84 5.82 0.79 11.90
N SER A 85 5.34 2.02 12.08
CA SER A 85 4.14 2.28 12.89
C SER A 85 2.89 1.65 12.25
N GLY A 86 2.79 1.67 10.92
CA GLY A 86 1.73 1.01 10.15
C GLY A 86 1.72 -0.51 10.33
N ALA A 87 2.90 -1.14 10.30
CA ALA A 87 3.04 -2.58 10.56
C ALA A 87 2.55 -2.96 11.96
N VAL A 88 2.91 -2.18 12.99
CA VAL A 88 2.44 -2.40 14.37
C VAL A 88 0.93 -2.21 14.50
N MET A 89 0.37 -1.20 13.84
CA MET A 89 -1.08 -0.97 13.82
C MET A 89 -1.81 -2.10 13.08
N ALA A 90 -1.29 -2.53 11.92
CA ALA A 90 -1.84 -3.64 11.16
C ALA A 90 -1.81 -4.94 11.98
N PHE A 91 -0.70 -5.24 12.66
CA PHE A 91 -0.63 -6.36 13.61
C PHE A 91 -1.80 -6.34 14.58
N ARG A 92 -2.02 -5.21 15.27
CA ARG A 92 -3.10 -5.10 16.26
C ARG A 92 -4.49 -5.30 15.67
N LEU A 93 -4.72 -4.80 14.47
CA LEU A 93 -6.00 -4.94 13.78
C LEU A 93 -6.25 -6.39 13.35
N LEU A 94 -5.26 -7.02 12.74
CA LEU A 94 -5.35 -8.40 12.22
C LEU A 94 -5.43 -9.44 13.34
N ASP A 95 -4.68 -9.24 14.44
CA ASP A 95 -4.76 -10.06 15.65
C ASP A 95 -6.17 -10.05 16.27
N ARG A 96 -6.81 -8.88 16.37
CA ARG A 96 -8.20 -8.77 16.83
C ARG A 96 -9.22 -9.47 15.92
N LEU A 97 -8.88 -9.64 14.66
CA LEU A 97 -9.69 -10.36 13.69
C LEU A 97 -9.38 -11.86 13.67
N GLU A 98 -8.53 -12.33 14.57
CA GLU A 98 -8.12 -13.75 14.69
C GLU A 98 -7.49 -14.30 13.40
N MET A 99 -6.76 -13.44 12.65
CA MET A 99 -5.97 -13.91 11.50
C MET A 99 -4.84 -14.82 11.98
N PRO A 100 -4.50 -15.90 11.24
CA PRO A 100 -3.37 -16.77 11.58
C PRO A 100 -2.06 -15.98 11.68
N VAL A 101 -1.24 -16.29 12.69
CA VAL A 101 -0.01 -15.55 13.00
C VAL A 101 0.96 -15.50 11.82
N ASP A 102 1.11 -16.61 11.07
CA ASP A 102 1.98 -16.63 9.89
C ASP A 102 1.52 -15.66 8.81
N GLU A 103 0.21 -15.54 8.60
CA GLU A 103 -0.37 -14.57 7.66
C GLU A 103 -0.20 -13.13 8.15
N ILE A 104 -0.39 -12.90 9.46
CA ILE A 104 -0.10 -11.58 10.07
C ILE A 104 1.37 -11.21 9.83
N CYS A 105 2.31 -12.13 10.08
CA CYS A 105 3.73 -11.90 9.85
C CYS A 105 4.02 -11.49 8.40
N SER A 106 3.43 -12.15 7.41
CA SER A 106 3.60 -11.82 6.00
C SER A 106 3.09 -10.40 5.70
N VAL A 107 1.89 -10.04 6.19
CA VAL A 107 1.30 -8.72 5.95
C VAL A 107 2.10 -7.61 6.62
N ILE A 108 2.44 -7.75 7.92
CA ILE A 108 3.17 -6.70 8.65
C ILE A 108 4.60 -6.54 8.17
N SER A 109 5.22 -7.62 7.72
CA SER A 109 6.56 -7.61 7.13
C SER A 109 6.56 -6.82 5.82
N ALA A 110 5.58 -7.07 4.94
CA ALA A 110 5.41 -6.30 3.72
C ALA A 110 5.20 -4.80 4.03
N ILE A 111 4.30 -4.47 4.96
CA ILE A 111 4.04 -3.09 5.36
C ILE A 111 5.29 -2.44 5.94
N GLY A 112 6.02 -3.11 6.85
CA GLY A 112 7.20 -2.54 7.49
C GLY A 112 8.37 -2.27 6.55
N ASN A 113 8.39 -2.91 5.38
CA ASN A 113 9.49 -2.82 4.42
C ASN A 113 9.11 -2.11 3.10
N HIS A 114 7.97 -1.40 3.02
CA HIS A 114 7.53 -0.82 1.76
C HIS A 114 8.08 0.58 1.48
N ASP A 115 8.41 1.38 2.51
CA ASP A 115 8.83 2.77 2.35
C ASP A 115 10.17 2.87 1.62
N GLU A 116 10.26 3.76 0.64
CA GLU A 116 11.41 3.89 -0.28
C GLU A 116 12.77 4.11 0.42
N ALA A 117 12.76 4.76 1.59
CA ALA A 117 13.98 5.00 2.34
C ALA A 117 14.54 3.71 2.99
N THR A 118 13.68 2.72 3.25
CA THR A 118 14.02 1.50 3.98
C THR A 118 13.53 0.22 3.29
N ALA A 119 13.09 0.32 2.04
CA ALA A 119 12.50 -0.78 1.29
C ALA A 119 13.42 -2.01 1.19
N GLN A 120 12.88 -3.16 1.58
CA GLN A 120 13.53 -4.46 1.47
C GLN A 120 12.52 -5.51 0.96
N PRO A 121 12.68 -6.02 -0.26
CA PRO A 121 11.79 -7.06 -0.80
C PRO A 121 12.17 -8.42 -0.23
N ILE A 122 11.75 -8.70 1.00
CA ILE A 122 12.12 -9.92 1.73
C ILE A 122 11.34 -11.17 1.28
N ASP A 123 10.20 -10.98 0.65
CA ASP A 123 9.36 -12.02 0.05
C ASP A 123 8.57 -11.49 -1.15
N ALA A 124 7.77 -12.34 -1.78
CA ALA A 124 6.97 -11.96 -2.94
C ALA A 124 5.89 -10.92 -2.62
N ILE A 125 5.30 -10.98 -1.41
CA ILE A 125 4.25 -10.05 -0.96
C ILE A 125 4.84 -8.65 -0.75
N SER A 126 5.99 -8.55 -0.08
CA SER A 126 6.70 -7.28 0.13
C SER A 126 7.18 -6.68 -1.19
N ALA A 127 7.74 -7.50 -2.09
CA ALA A 127 8.15 -7.05 -3.42
C ALA A 127 6.98 -6.51 -4.24
N ALA A 128 5.85 -7.22 -4.23
CA ALA A 128 4.64 -6.79 -4.93
C ALA A 128 4.06 -5.48 -4.35
N LEU A 129 4.09 -5.32 -3.02
CA LEU A 129 3.65 -4.09 -2.37
C LEU A 129 4.53 -2.90 -2.73
N ILE A 130 5.87 -3.05 -2.65
CA ILE A 130 6.83 -1.99 -3.00
C ILE A 130 6.57 -1.49 -4.44
N LEU A 131 6.45 -2.42 -5.40
CA LEU A 131 6.15 -2.07 -6.78
C LEU A 131 4.79 -1.40 -6.93
N ALA A 132 3.76 -1.94 -6.30
CA ALA A 132 2.40 -1.45 -6.39
C ALA A 132 2.25 -0.01 -5.87
N ASP A 133 2.84 0.30 -4.72
CA ASP A 133 2.85 1.64 -4.16
C ASP A 133 3.53 2.64 -5.11
N LYS A 134 4.73 2.31 -5.63
CA LYS A 134 5.51 3.20 -6.50
C LYS A 134 4.88 3.39 -7.89
N THR A 135 3.96 2.53 -8.32
CA THR A 135 3.28 2.65 -9.62
C THR A 135 2.02 3.52 -9.59
N ASP A 136 1.54 3.93 -8.42
CA ASP A 136 0.40 4.86 -8.35
C ASP A 136 0.86 6.32 -8.54
N VAL A 137 1.29 6.62 -9.75
CA VAL A 137 1.68 7.97 -10.17
C VAL A 137 0.57 8.57 -11.01
N ARG A 138 -0.02 9.69 -10.56
CA ARG A 138 -1.12 10.37 -11.28
C ARG A 138 -1.31 11.80 -10.81
N ARG A 139 -1.64 12.67 -11.74
CA ARG A 139 -1.86 14.11 -11.50
C ARG A 139 -2.90 14.40 -10.41
N SER A 140 -3.93 13.57 -10.30
CA SER A 140 -5.01 13.74 -9.30
C SER A 140 -4.58 13.53 -7.85
N ARG A 141 -3.37 13.01 -7.60
CA ARG A 141 -2.80 12.93 -6.24
C ARG A 141 -2.27 14.27 -5.75
N VAL A 142 -1.91 15.19 -6.66
CA VAL A 142 -1.36 16.49 -6.29
C VAL A 142 -2.44 17.36 -5.66
N ARG A 143 -2.18 17.84 -4.46
CA ARG A 143 -3.08 18.74 -3.70
C ARG A 143 -2.55 20.17 -3.66
N ASN A 144 -1.26 20.33 -3.82
CA ASN A 144 -0.62 21.62 -3.87
C ASN A 144 -1.07 22.38 -5.13
N THR A 145 -1.44 23.64 -4.99
CA THR A 145 -1.88 24.49 -6.10
C THR A 145 -0.84 25.51 -6.51
N ASP A 146 0.24 25.65 -5.75
CA ASP A 146 1.33 26.57 -6.02
C ASP A 146 2.53 25.83 -6.61
N PHE A 147 2.71 25.93 -7.92
CA PHE A 147 3.79 25.31 -8.67
C PHE A 147 5.20 25.68 -8.17
N LEU A 148 5.35 26.84 -7.53
CA LEU A 148 6.65 27.29 -7.01
C LEU A 148 7.09 26.48 -5.78
N THR A 149 6.14 25.90 -5.08
CA THR A 149 6.37 25.12 -3.86
C THR A 149 6.28 23.60 -4.09
N PHE A 150 6.14 23.16 -5.34
CA PHE A 150 6.11 21.74 -5.69
C PHE A 150 7.39 21.04 -5.25
N ASP A 151 7.24 20.00 -4.42
CA ASP A 151 8.30 19.06 -4.14
C ASP A 151 8.51 18.05 -5.28
N ILE A 152 9.39 17.09 -5.09
CA ILE A 152 9.67 16.06 -6.11
C ILE A 152 8.45 15.17 -6.39
N HIS A 153 7.66 14.85 -5.37
CA HIS A 153 6.46 14.02 -5.49
C HIS A 153 5.35 14.76 -6.23
N ASP A 154 5.14 16.05 -5.92
CA ASP A 154 4.20 16.90 -6.65
C ASP A 154 4.59 16.98 -8.14
N ARG A 155 5.87 17.23 -8.44
CA ARG A 155 6.36 17.39 -9.82
C ARG A 155 6.18 16.11 -10.62
N VAL A 156 6.56 14.97 -10.05
CA VAL A 156 6.44 13.66 -10.71
C VAL A 156 4.97 13.33 -10.96
N ASN A 157 4.13 13.40 -9.94
CA ASN A 157 2.70 13.10 -10.08
C ASN A 157 2.00 14.05 -11.07
N TYR A 158 2.33 15.35 -11.03
CA TYR A 158 1.71 16.35 -11.91
C TYR A 158 2.08 16.16 -13.38
N ALA A 159 3.30 15.70 -13.66
CA ALA A 159 3.80 15.49 -15.03
C ALA A 159 3.19 14.26 -15.71
N VAL A 160 2.69 13.28 -14.94
CA VAL A 160 2.18 12.01 -15.47
C VAL A 160 0.73 12.16 -15.92
N GLU A 161 0.47 11.81 -17.19
CA GLU A 161 -0.87 11.73 -17.76
C GLU A 161 -1.44 10.30 -17.65
N THR A 162 -0.60 9.31 -17.91
CA THR A 162 -0.95 7.87 -17.78
C THR A 162 0.23 7.12 -17.19
N ALA A 163 -0.06 6.17 -16.30
CA ALA A 163 0.94 5.24 -15.76
C ALA A 163 0.36 3.83 -15.80
N GLU A 164 1.08 2.92 -16.46
CA GLU A 164 0.69 1.52 -16.61
C GLU A 164 1.88 0.62 -16.27
N LEU A 165 1.66 -0.35 -15.40
CA LEU A 165 2.65 -1.37 -15.09
C LEU A 165 2.51 -2.55 -16.06
N LEU A 166 3.53 -2.82 -16.82
CA LEU A 166 3.65 -4.00 -17.68
C LEU A 166 4.53 -5.05 -17.00
N ILE A 167 4.11 -6.31 -17.10
CA ILE A 167 4.85 -7.46 -16.54
C ILE A 167 5.30 -8.33 -17.73
N ASP A 168 6.57 -8.26 -18.06
CA ASP A 168 7.18 -9.11 -19.09
C ASP A 168 7.80 -10.35 -18.43
N LYS A 169 7.09 -11.48 -18.56
CA LYS A 169 7.55 -12.76 -17.98
C LYS A 169 8.71 -13.39 -18.76
N GLU A 170 8.80 -13.10 -20.04
CA GLU A 170 9.86 -13.68 -20.90
C GLU A 170 11.19 -12.98 -20.61
N GLN A 171 11.16 -11.67 -20.44
CA GLN A 171 12.34 -10.88 -20.10
C GLN A 171 12.58 -10.77 -18.59
N GLN A 172 11.65 -11.24 -17.76
CA GLN A 172 11.66 -11.10 -16.29
C GLN A 172 11.78 -9.64 -15.84
N GLU A 173 11.00 -8.76 -16.48
CA GLU A 173 11.04 -7.32 -16.25
C GLU A 173 9.66 -6.77 -15.85
N PHE A 174 9.71 -5.72 -15.02
CA PHE A 174 8.59 -4.83 -14.75
C PHE A 174 8.88 -3.48 -15.40
N VAL A 175 7.94 -2.99 -16.21
CA VAL A 175 8.09 -1.72 -16.93
C VAL A 175 6.94 -0.79 -16.53
N LEU A 176 7.26 0.41 -16.07
CA LEU A 176 6.31 1.47 -15.77
C LEU A 176 6.41 2.58 -16.81
#